data_81cb41f0f3a64b3c087085bc66ba9e2d
#
_entry.id   81cb41f0f3a64b3c087085bc66ba9e2d
#
_cell.length_a   1.000
_cell.length_b   1.000
_cell.length_c   1.000
_cell.angle_alpha   90.00
_cell.angle_beta   90.00
_cell.angle_gamma   90.00
#
_symmetry.space_group_name_H-M   'P 1'
#
loop_
_entity.id
_entity.type
_entity.pdbx_description
1 polymer ?
#
loop_
_entity_poly.entity_id
_entity_poly.type
_entity_poly.pdbx_seq_one_letter_code
_entity_poly.pdbx_strand_id
1 'polypeptide(L)'
;MKPTLFVLAAGMGSRYGGLKQLDGLGPNGETIMDYSIFDAIRGGFGKVVFVIRKDFEDDFRRIILSKYENHIPVELVFQSLNDLPEGFECPEGRVKPWGTNHAVLMGKDVIKEPFAVINADDFYGRDSFAVLGKALSEMEGKKNDYCMVGYRVGNTLSESGSVARGVCETNAEGYLTTVVERTAIERIDGKVSFKDENDRLVTIPDNTPVSMNMWGFTPDYFAYSEEYFKEFLKANMENLKAEYFIPLMVNKLIHEGVAKVKVLDTTSKWFGVTYAADR
;
A
#
# COMPACT_ATOMS: atom_id res chain seq x y z
N MET A 1 3.32 20.67 -8.78
CA MET A 1 4.46 20.04 -8.07
C MET A 1 4.48 18.56 -8.39
N LYS A 2 5.66 17.93 -8.52
CA LYS A 2 5.73 16.48 -8.77
C LYS A 2 5.32 15.70 -7.51
N PRO A 3 4.53 14.62 -7.64
CA PRO A 3 4.13 13.80 -6.50
C PRO A 3 5.30 13.02 -5.90
N THR A 4 5.12 12.59 -4.67
CA THR A 4 6.06 11.74 -3.94
C THR A 4 5.60 10.29 -3.95
N LEU A 5 6.53 9.36 -4.11
CA LEU A 5 6.29 7.94 -3.87
C LEU A 5 6.67 7.59 -2.43
N PHE A 6 5.71 7.09 -1.67
CA PHE A 6 5.92 6.63 -0.29
C PHE A 6 5.90 5.11 -0.25
N VAL A 7 7.04 4.51 0.05
CA VAL A 7 7.25 3.05 0.01
C VAL A 7 7.23 2.50 1.41
N LEU A 8 6.29 1.58 1.68
CA LEU A 8 6.18 0.90 2.96
C LEU A 8 7.14 -0.28 3.01
N ALA A 9 8.27 -0.10 3.71
CA ALA A 9 9.35 -1.06 3.79
C ALA A 9 9.69 -1.52 5.22
N ALA A 10 8.90 -1.15 6.22
CA ALA A 10 9.15 -1.52 7.62
C ALA A 10 8.98 -3.03 7.91
N GLY A 11 8.21 -3.74 7.08
CA GLY A 11 8.07 -5.20 7.14
C GLY A 11 9.21 -5.98 6.49
N MET A 12 10.13 -5.31 5.79
CA MET A 12 11.27 -5.96 5.16
C MET A 12 12.20 -6.54 6.23
N GLY A 13 12.64 -7.78 6.00
CA GLY A 13 13.55 -8.46 6.92
C GLY A 13 12.91 -9.24 8.06
N SER A 14 11.65 -8.96 8.42
CA SER A 14 10.96 -9.68 9.50
C SER A 14 10.60 -11.12 9.15
N ARG A 15 10.33 -11.38 7.86
CA ARG A 15 9.90 -12.70 7.38
C ARG A 15 11.06 -13.63 6.99
N TYR A 16 12.25 -13.09 6.72
CA TYR A 16 13.37 -13.86 6.15
C TYR A 16 14.70 -13.68 6.90
N GLY A 17 14.71 -13.08 8.08
CA GLY A 17 15.91 -12.94 8.91
C GLY A 17 17.01 -12.05 8.31
N GLY A 18 16.67 -11.14 7.40
CA GLY A 18 17.60 -10.20 6.77
C GLY A 18 17.06 -9.58 5.47
N LEU A 19 17.89 -8.77 4.82
CA LEU A 19 17.54 -8.08 3.56
C LEU A 19 17.48 -8.99 2.32
N LYS A 20 17.21 -10.29 2.49
CA LYS A 20 17.07 -11.26 1.37
C LYS A 20 15.98 -10.90 0.34
N GLN A 21 15.08 -9.99 0.70
CA GLN A 21 14.08 -9.44 -0.23
C GLN A 21 14.70 -8.55 -1.32
N LEU A 22 16.00 -8.28 -1.22
CA LEU A 22 16.78 -7.58 -2.23
C LEU A 22 17.45 -8.53 -3.22
N ASP A 23 17.14 -9.82 -3.16
CA ASP A 23 17.63 -10.78 -4.17
C ASP A 23 17.05 -10.39 -5.53
N GLY A 24 17.92 -10.25 -6.50
CA GLY A 24 17.54 -9.91 -7.87
C GLY A 24 16.70 -11.01 -8.51
N LEU A 25 15.53 -10.64 -9.01
CA LEU A 25 14.61 -11.51 -9.74
C LEU A 25 14.60 -11.23 -11.24
N GLY A 26 15.10 -10.05 -11.64
CA GLY A 26 15.17 -9.64 -13.03
C GLY A 26 16.37 -10.22 -13.77
N PRO A 27 16.38 -10.14 -15.12
CA PRO A 27 17.40 -10.73 -15.94
C PRO A 27 18.83 -10.18 -15.72
N ASN A 28 18.95 -8.98 -15.16
CA ASN A 28 20.22 -8.36 -14.82
C ASN A 28 20.40 -8.16 -13.30
N GLY A 29 19.66 -8.93 -12.49
CA GLY A 29 19.71 -8.85 -11.04
C GLY A 29 18.85 -7.74 -10.42
N GLU A 30 17.90 -7.18 -11.19
CA GLU A 30 16.97 -6.17 -10.66
C GLU A 30 16.08 -6.76 -9.56
N THR A 31 15.84 -5.97 -8.51
CA THR A 31 14.88 -6.28 -7.47
C THR A 31 13.48 -5.80 -7.86
N ILE A 32 12.44 -6.30 -7.17
CA ILE A 32 11.07 -5.78 -7.36
C ILE A 32 11.03 -4.27 -7.09
N MET A 33 11.74 -3.82 -6.05
CA MET A 33 11.81 -2.40 -5.71
C MET A 33 12.47 -1.56 -6.82
N ASP A 34 13.47 -2.08 -7.51
CA ASP A 34 14.11 -1.40 -8.63
C ASP A 34 13.09 -1.06 -9.72
N TYR A 35 12.21 -2.01 -10.07
CA TYR A 35 11.13 -1.76 -11.03
C TYR A 35 10.17 -0.67 -10.56
N SER A 36 9.76 -0.71 -9.30
CA SER A 36 8.86 0.31 -8.73
C SER A 36 9.47 1.70 -8.79
N ILE A 37 10.73 1.86 -8.39
CA ILE A 37 11.41 3.16 -8.39
C ILE A 37 11.58 3.70 -9.82
N PHE A 38 12.05 2.89 -10.75
CA PHE A 38 12.24 3.33 -12.14
C PHE A 38 10.90 3.61 -12.84
N ASP A 39 9.88 2.82 -12.59
CA ASP A 39 8.55 3.08 -13.13
C ASP A 39 7.94 4.36 -12.55
N ALA A 40 8.17 4.65 -11.27
CA ALA A 40 7.75 5.90 -10.64
C ALA A 40 8.46 7.12 -11.26
N ILE A 41 9.77 7.04 -11.49
CA ILE A 41 10.52 8.11 -12.16
C ILE A 41 9.91 8.39 -13.55
N ARG A 42 9.65 7.36 -14.33
CA ARG A 42 8.99 7.47 -15.64
C ARG A 42 7.57 8.02 -15.53
N GLY A 43 6.86 7.68 -14.45
CA GLY A 43 5.51 8.15 -14.15
C GLY A 43 5.43 9.59 -13.65
N GLY A 44 6.56 10.30 -13.53
CA GLY A 44 6.60 11.71 -13.16
C GLY A 44 6.74 11.99 -11.66
N PHE A 45 7.06 11.00 -10.84
CA PHE A 45 7.34 11.19 -9.41
C PHE A 45 8.67 11.93 -9.21
N GLY A 46 8.70 12.82 -8.23
CA GLY A 46 9.85 13.72 -8.00
C GLY A 46 10.65 13.44 -6.74
N LYS A 47 10.15 12.55 -5.87
CA LYS A 47 10.80 12.18 -4.61
C LYS A 47 10.33 10.79 -4.19
N VAL A 48 11.19 10.05 -3.49
CA VAL A 48 10.84 8.78 -2.86
C VAL A 48 11.09 8.89 -1.36
N VAL A 49 10.12 8.48 -0.57
CA VAL A 49 10.26 8.35 0.88
C VAL A 49 10.06 6.87 1.24
N PHE A 50 10.99 6.32 2.01
CA PHE A 50 10.84 4.96 2.54
C PHE A 50 10.55 5.02 4.03
N VAL A 51 9.58 4.25 4.49
CA VAL A 51 9.42 3.97 5.92
C VAL A 51 10.02 2.61 6.22
N ILE A 52 10.99 2.58 7.13
CA ILE A 52 11.71 1.39 7.54
C ILE A 52 11.76 1.28 9.07
N ARG A 53 12.23 0.14 9.57
CA ARG A 53 12.62 0.01 10.96
C ARG A 53 14.00 0.64 11.18
N LYS A 54 14.19 1.28 12.33
CA LYS A 54 15.44 1.97 12.65
C LYS A 54 16.66 1.06 12.65
N ASP A 55 16.50 -0.18 13.06
CA ASP A 55 17.56 -1.18 13.11
C ASP A 55 18.12 -1.58 11.73
N PHE A 56 17.38 -1.30 10.64
CA PHE A 56 17.83 -1.52 9.28
C PHE A 56 18.40 -0.29 8.58
N GLU A 57 18.53 0.84 9.27
CA GLU A 57 18.94 2.11 8.65
C GLU A 57 20.27 2.01 7.91
N ASP A 58 21.31 1.50 8.56
CA ASP A 58 22.66 1.47 7.97
C ASP A 58 22.73 0.59 6.73
N ASP A 59 22.14 -0.60 6.79
CA ASP A 59 22.08 -1.52 5.65
C ASP A 59 21.24 -0.96 4.53
N PHE A 60 20.11 -0.34 4.86
CA PHE A 60 19.23 0.26 3.88
C PHE A 60 19.90 1.42 3.14
N ARG A 61 20.59 2.29 3.86
CA ARG A 61 21.37 3.39 3.26
C ARG A 61 22.46 2.86 2.34
N ARG A 62 23.20 1.86 2.78
CA ARG A 62 24.32 1.28 2.01
C ARG A 62 23.85 0.56 0.75
N ILE A 63 22.77 -0.21 0.81
CA ILE A 63 22.33 -1.10 -0.28
C ILE A 63 21.30 -0.42 -1.18
N ILE A 64 20.34 0.30 -0.61
CA ILE A 64 19.18 0.83 -1.34
C ILE A 64 19.39 2.28 -1.77
N LEU A 65 19.72 3.18 -0.84
CA LEU A 65 19.86 4.59 -1.17
C LEU A 65 20.97 4.81 -2.22
N SER A 66 22.07 4.11 -2.09
CA SER A 66 23.19 4.22 -3.04
C SER A 66 22.79 3.91 -4.49
N LYS A 67 21.74 3.10 -4.70
CA LYS A 67 21.22 2.81 -6.03
C LYS A 67 20.42 3.95 -6.65
N TYR A 68 19.67 4.71 -5.82
CA TYR A 68 18.64 5.62 -6.31
C TYR A 68 18.96 7.08 -6.12
N GLU A 69 19.81 7.45 -5.17
CA GLU A 69 20.08 8.85 -4.80
C GLU A 69 20.59 9.72 -5.96
N ASN A 70 21.24 9.14 -6.97
CA ASN A 70 21.69 9.86 -8.17
C ASN A 70 20.59 10.02 -9.25
N HIS A 71 19.45 9.37 -9.06
CA HIS A 71 18.35 9.38 -10.04
C HIS A 71 17.13 10.15 -9.54
N ILE A 72 16.92 10.20 -8.23
CA ILE A 72 15.77 10.85 -7.59
C ILE A 72 16.11 11.15 -6.13
N PRO A 73 15.65 12.28 -5.57
CA PRO A 73 15.76 12.52 -4.12
C PRO A 73 15.11 11.44 -3.29
N VAL A 74 15.80 10.95 -2.26
CA VAL A 74 15.33 9.88 -1.37
C VAL A 74 15.44 10.34 0.08
N GLU A 75 14.38 10.10 0.84
CA GLU A 75 14.34 10.32 2.29
C GLU A 75 13.93 9.04 3.02
N LEU A 76 14.39 8.89 4.26
CA LEU A 76 13.99 7.81 5.16
C LEU A 76 13.17 8.36 6.32
N VAL A 77 12.13 7.63 6.68
CA VAL A 77 11.39 7.80 7.93
C VAL A 77 11.33 6.44 8.64
N PHE A 78 11.05 6.44 9.93
CA PHE A 78 11.15 5.24 10.75
C PHE A 78 9.83 4.93 11.45
N GLN A 79 9.52 3.65 11.55
CA GLN A 79 8.35 3.16 12.27
C GLN A 79 8.78 2.27 13.43
N SER A 80 8.27 2.57 14.63
CA SER A 80 8.41 1.71 15.81
C SER A 80 7.09 1.60 16.57
N LEU A 81 7.01 0.62 17.45
CA LEU A 81 5.85 0.40 18.32
C LEU A 81 5.58 1.58 19.26
N ASN A 82 6.60 2.38 19.55
CA ASN A 82 6.53 3.52 20.46
C ASN A 82 6.23 4.85 19.78
N ASP A 83 6.10 4.87 18.45
CA ASP A 83 5.71 6.06 17.70
C ASP A 83 4.18 6.25 17.77
N LEU A 84 3.74 6.70 18.95
CA LEU A 84 2.32 6.86 19.27
C LEU A 84 1.99 8.32 19.54
N PRO A 85 0.73 8.75 19.38
CA PRO A 85 0.30 10.09 19.76
C PRO A 85 0.48 10.33 21.24
N GLU A 86 0.57 11.60 21.62
CA GLU A 86 0.68 12.01 23.02
C GLU A 86 -0.43 11.39 23.88
N GLY A 87 -0.06 10.87 25.04
CA GLY A 87 -0.98 10.23 25.98
C GLY A 87 -1.20 8.73 25.76
N PHE A 88 -0.55 8.13 24.76
CA PHE A 88 -0.60 6.70 24.51
C PHE A 88 0.78 6.05 24.69
N GLU A 89 0.78 4.87 25.27
CA GLU A 89 1.98 4.04 25.43
C GLU A 89 1.73 2.67 24.82
N CYS A 90 2.77 2.05 24.28
CA CYS A 90 2.67 0.70 23.72
C CYS A 90 2.35 -0.28 24.86
N PRO A 91 1.28 -1.09 24.73
CA PRO A 91 0.92 -2.05 25.77
C PRO A 91 1.99 -3.12 25.95
N GLU A 92 2.14 -3.57 27.18
CA GLU A 92 3.05 -4.66 27.52
C GLU A 92 2.72 -5.93 26.70
N GLY A 93 3.76 -6.57 26.19
CA GLY A 93 3.63 -7.80 25.40
C GLY A 93 3.32 -7.60 23.93
N ARG A 94 3.07 -6.38 23.47
CA ARG A 94 2.87 -6.15 22.03
C ARG A 94 4.19 -6.18 21.28
N VAL A 95 4.27 -7.06 20.29
CA VAL A 95 5.41 -7.19 19.36
C VAL A 95 5.02 -6.90 17.93
N LYS A 96 3.72 -6.94 17.62
CA LYS A 96 3.20 -6.73 16.28
C LYS A 96 3.18 -5.23 15.92
N PRO A 97 3.68 -4.83 14.73
CA PRO A 97 3.54 -3.45 14.27
C PRO A 97 2.09 -2.99 14.25
N TRP A 98 1.87 -1.68 14.37
CA TRP A 98 0.52 -1.13 14.44
C TRP A 98 -0.26 -1.15 13.12
N GLY A 99 0.41 -1.41 12.00
CA GLY A 99 -0.23 -1.59 10.71
C GLY A 99 0.21 -0.61 9.63
N THR A 100 -0.31 -0.81 8.42
CA THR A 100 0.10 -0.04 7.24
C THR A 100 -0.23 1.45 7.35
N ASN A 101 -1.36 1.81 7.95
CA ASN A 101 -1.71 3.22 8.10
C ASN A 101 -0.90 3.93 9.19
N HIS A 102 -0.41 3.21 10.19
CA HIS A 102 0.58 3.74 11.13
C HIS A 102 1.91 4.03 10.41
N ALA A 103 2.33 3.15 9.50
CA ALA A 103 3.52 3.39 8.68
C ALA A 103 3.35 4.66 7.83
N VAL A 104 2.17 4.88 7.24
CA VAL A 104 1.87 6.10 6.47
C VAL A 104 2.02 7.35 7.33
N LEU A 105 1.57 7.33 8.59
CA LEU A 105 1.70 8.47 9.51
C LEU A 105 3.14 8.92 9.73
N MET A 106 4.11 8.03 9.57
CA MET A 106 5.53 8.39 9.75
C MET A 106 6.04 9.37 8.69
N GLY A 107 5.31 9.55 7.59
CA GLY A 107 5.65 10.49 6.53
C GLY A 107 5.12 11.92 6.71
N LYS A 108 4.32 12.18 7.73
CA LYS A 108 3.59 13.45 7.91
C LYS A 108 4.47 14.71 7.94
N ASP A 109 5.68 14.61 8.45
CA ASP A 109 6.58 15.75 8.59
C ASP A 109 7.44 16.01 7.35
N VAL A 110 7.58 15.03 6.46
CA VAL A 110 8.45 15.11 5.29
C VAL A 110 7.70 15.12 3.95
N ILE A 111 6.42 14.75 3.92
CA ILE A 111 5.59 14.75 2.70
C ILE A 111 4.59 15.89 2.78
N LYS A 112 4.78 16.91 1.94
CA LYS A 112 3.93 18.11 1.89
C LYS A 112 3.21 18.28 0.54
N GLU A 113 3.43 17.37 -0.39
CA GLU A 113 2.85 17.29 -1.73
C GLU A 113 1.95 16.05 -1.85
N PRO A 114 1.12 15.94 -2.91
CA PRO A 114 0.39 14.70 -3.20
C PRO A 114 1.34 13.51 -3.29
N PHE A 115 0.92 12.37 -2.80
CA PHE A 115 1.77 11.19 -2.71
C PHE A 115 1.05 9.88 -2.99
N ALA A 116 1.80 8.94 -3.54
CA ALA A 116 1.38 7.55 -3.68
C ALA A 116 1.93 6.71 -2.53
N VAL A 117 1.18 5.71 -2.13
CA VAL A 117 1.61 4.69 -1.17
C VAL A 117 1.65 3.34 -1.87
N ILE A 118 2.77 2.62 -1.72
CA ILE A 118 2.94 1.26 -2.22
C ILE A 118 3.66 0.38 -1.20
N ASN A 119 3.54 -0.93 -1.38
CA ASN A 119 4.35 -1.91 -0.66
C ASN A 119 5.72 -2.07 -1.35
N ALA A 120 6.77 -2.27 -0.57
CA ALA A 120 8.14 -2.40 -1.07
C ALA A 120 8.40 -3.69 -1.85
N ASP A 121 7.65 -4.75 -1.54
CA ASP A 121 7.88 -6.11 -2.01
C ASP A 121 6.87 -6.59 -3.07
N ASP A 122 6.07 -5.68 -3.61
CA ASP A 122 5.08 -5.97 -4.64
C ASP A 122 5.47 -5.36 -5.99
N PHE A 123 5.21 -6.09 -7.07
CA PHE A 123 5.37 -5.59 -8.43
C PHE A 123 4.05 -4.98 -8.92
N TYR A 124 4.09 -3.70 -9.30
CA TYR A 124 2.89 -2.94 -9.66
C TYR A 124 2.73 -2.71 -11.18
N GLY A 125 3.81 -2.72 -11.94
CA GLY A 125 3.80 -2.49 -13.36
C GLY A 125 3.88 -1.01 -13.76
N ARG A 126 4.37 -0.75 -14.96
CA ARG A 126 4.64 0.60 -15.46
C ARG A 126 3.37 1.45 -15.63
N ASP A 127 2.30 0.85 -16.18
CA ASP A 127 1.05 1.59 -16.46
C ASP A 127 0.43 2.14 -15.18
N SER A 128 0.44 1.38 -14.09
CA SER A 128 -0.11 1.82 -12.80
C SER A 128 0.57 3.07 -12.27
N PHE A 129 1.89 3.17 -12.38
CA PHE A 129 2.63 4.37 -11.98
C PHE A 129 2.35 5.56 -12.91
N ALA A 130 2.20 5.33 -14.20
CA ALA A 130 1.83 6.38 -15.15
C ALA A 130 0.43 6.94 -14.85
N VAL A 131 -0.54 6.06 -14.62
CA VAL A 131 -1.93 6.43 -14.31
C VAL A 131 -1.99 7.17 -12.97
N LEU A 132 -1.36 6.65 -11.95
CA LEU A 132 -1.37 7.25 -10.61
C LEU A 132 -0.59 8.56 -10.57
N GLY A 133 0.57 8.62 -11.20
CA GLY A 133 1.38 9.84 -11.27
C GLY A 133 0.65 10.99 -11.96
N LYS A 134 -0.08 10.70 -13.05
CA LYS A 134 -0.91 11.69 -13.73
C LYS A 134 -2.03 12.20 -12.82
N ALA A 135 -2.77 11.30 -12.17
CA ALA A 135 -3.85 11.67 -11.25
C ALA A 135 -3.34 12.55 -10.11
N LEU A 136 -2.22 12.18 -9.48
CA LEU A 136 -1.62 12.92 -8.37
C LEU A 136 -1.11 14.29 -8.80
N SER A 137 -0.60 14.45 -10.02
CA SER A 137 -0.14 15.74 -10.54
C SER A 137 -1.28 16.77 -10.64
N GLU A 138 -2.52 16.32 -10.71
CA GLU A 138 -3.72 17.14 -10.78
C GLU A 138 -4.36 17.38 -9.41
N MET A 139 -3.81 16.82 -8.34
CA MET A 139 -4.36 16.87 -6.98
C MET A 139 -3.72 17.92 -6.08
N GLU A 140 -2.75 18.68 -6.57
CA GLU A 140 -2.10 19.72 -5.78
C GLU A 140 -3.14 20.78 -5.31
N GLY A 141 -3.12 21.06 -4.01
CA GLY A 141 -4.06 21.99 -3.37
C GLY A 141 -5.46 21.44 -3.12
N LYS A 142 -5.78 20.24 -3.59
CA LYS A 142 -7.06 19.58 -3.28
C LYS A 142 -7.03 18.95 -1.88
N LYS A 143 -8.23 18.84 -1.30
CA LYS A 143 -8.43 18.21 0.00
C LYS A 143 -9.60 17.24 -0.06
N ASN A 144 -9.54 16.17 0.74
CA ASN A 144 -10.63 15.20 0.86
C ASN A 144 -11.00 14.52 -0.46
N ASP A 145 -10.07 14.50 -1.41
CA ASP A 145 -10.24 13.96 -2.75
C ASP A 145 -9.00 13.12 -3.07
N TYR A 146 -9.17 11.81 -2.98
CA TYR A 146 -8.10 10.84 -3.09
C TYR A 146 -8.33 9.92 -4.27
N CYS A 147 -7.38 9.04 -4.52
CA CYS A 147 -7.50 8.02 -5.55
C CYS A 147 -6.82 6.72 -5.12
N MET A 148 -7.06 5.68 -5.87
CA MET A 148 -6.37 4.42 -5.75
C MET A 148 -6.29 3.75 -7.11
N VAL A 149 -5.33 2.85 -7.30
CA VAL A 149 -5.29 2.01 -8.49
C VAL A 149 -6.11 0.75 -8.21
N GLY A 150 -7.15 0.54 -9.02
CA GLY A 150 -7.93 -0.68 -9.03
C GLY A 150 -7.36 -1.64 -10.06
N TYR A 151 -6.70 -2.69 -9.60
CA TYR A 151 -6.22 -3.75 -10.49
C TYR A 151 -7.40 -4.64 -10.91
N ARG A 152 -7.39 -5.10 -12.15
CA ARG A 152 -8.35 -6.11 -12.59
C ARG A 152 -8.01 -7.42 -11.88
N VAL A 153 -8.95 -8.01 -11.19
CA VAL A 153 -8.70 -9.18 -10.34
C VAL A 153 -8.02 -10.32 -11.11
N GLY A 154 -8.41 -10.52 -12.39
CA GLY A 154 -7.79 -11.52 -13.25
C GLY A 154 -6.29 -11.31 -13.48
N ASN A 155 -5.79 -10.09 -13.33
CA ASN A 155 -4.37 -9.74 -13.46
C ASN A 155 -3.58 -9.85 -12.14
N THR A 156 -4.21 -10.37 -11.08
CA THR A 156 -3.60 -10.47 -9.74
C THR A 156 -3.61 -11.89 -9.16
N LEU A 157 -4.11 -12.86 -9.90
CA LEU A 157 -4.23 -14.25 -9.42
C LEU A 157 -2.90 -14.97 -9.44
N SER A 158 -2.75 -15.98 -8.58
CA SER A 158 -1.63 -16.90 -8.59
C SER A 158 -2.04 -18.23 -9.24
N GLU A 159 -1.14 -18.82 -10.01
CA GLU A 159 -1.31 -20.18 -10.53
C GLU A 159 -1.01 -21.23 -9.44
N SER A 160 -0.37 -20.80 -8.36
CA SER A 160 0.09 -21.69 -7.27
C SER A 160 -0.95 -21.89 -6.17
N GLY A 161 -2.07 -21.16 -6.20
CA GLY A 161 -3.12 -21.30 -5.19
C GLY A 161 -4.08 -20.13 -5.12
N SER A 162 -4.96 -20.16 -4.12
CA SER A 162 -5.90 -19.09 -3.86
C SER A 162 -5.20 -17.86 -3.27
N VAL A 163 -5.82 -16.70 -3.44
CA VAL A 163 -5.28 -15.41 -2.96
C VAL A 163 -6.34 -14.66 -2.16
N ALA A 164 -5.90 -13.70 -1.35
CA ALA A 164 -6.77 -12.76 -0.66
C ALA A 164 -6.65 -11.38 -1.33
N ARG A 165 -7.77 -10.69 -1.55
CA ARG A 165 -7.80 -9.38 -2.20
C ARG A 165 -8.84 -8.47 -1.57
N GLY A 166 -8.54 -7.19 -1.51
CA GLY A 166 -9.53 -6.16 -1.20
C GLY A 166 -10.39 -5.89 -2.42
N VAL A 167 -11.56 -6.51 -2.49
CA VAL A 167 -12.50 -6.32 -3.60
C VAL A 167 -13.18 -4.98 -3.48
N CYS A 168 -13.07 -4.14 -4.51
CA CYS A 168 -13.62 -2.79 -4.54
C CYS A 168 -15.03 -2.79 -5.10
N GLU A 169 -15.91 -2.06 -4.42
CA GLU A 169 -17.21 -1.68 -4.95
C GLU A 169 -17.19 -0.20 -5.30
N THR A 170 -17.72 0.17 -6.45
CA THR A 170 -17.72 1.54 -6.95
C THR A 170 -19.12 2.02 -7.31
N ASN A 171 -19.34 3.33 -7.24
CA ASN A 171 -20.57 3.95 -7.74
C ASN A 171 -20.49 4.17 -9.27
N ALA A 172 -21.56 4.70 -9.85
CA ALA A 172 -21.66 4.96 -11.28
C ALA A 172 -20.59 5.94 -11.81
N GLU A 173 -20.05 6.80 -10.95
CA GLU A 173 -19.01 7.78 -11.30
C GLU A 173 -17.58 7.24 -11.12
N GLY A 174 -17.44 6.00 -10.69
CA GLY A 174 -16.15 5.35 -10.49
C GLY A 174 -15.46 5.67 -9.15
N TYR A 175 -16.20 6.20 -8.20
CA TYR A 175 -15.71 6.40 -6.83
C TYR A 175 -15.91 5.16 -5.98
N LEU A 176 -14.93 4.87 -5.14
CA LEU A 176 -14.98 3.75 -4.21
C LEU A 176 -16.10 3.94 -3.19
N THR A 177 -16.95 2.93 -3.03
CA THR A 177 -17.98 2.90 -1.98
C THR A 177 -17.52 2.06 -0.80
N THR A 178 -16.83 0.96 -1.05
CA THR A 178 -16.25 0.11 -0.01
C THR A 178 -15.16 -0.78 -0.58
N VAL A 179 -14.23 -1.19 0.28
CA VAL A 179 -13.25 -2.25 0.03
C VAL A 179 -13.52 -3.37 1.03
N VAL A 180 -13.76 -4.57 0.52
CA VAL A 180 -14.00 -5.75 1.35
C VAL A 180 -12.93 -6.80 1.08
N GLU A 181 -12.21 -7.18 2.12
CA GLU A 181 -11.24 -8.26 2.03
C GLU A 181 -11.95 -9.59 1.76
N ARG A 182 -11.59 -10.22 0.65
CA ARG A 182 -12.08 -11.56 0.29
C ARG A 182 -10.89 -12.52 0.27
N THR A 183 -11.05 -13.62 0.97
CA THR A 183 -10.03 -14.67 1.05
C THR A 183 -10.38 -15.82 0.10
N ALA A 184 -9.39 -16.67 -0.18
CA ALA A 184 -9.56 -17.86 -1.01
C ALA A 184 -10.17 -17.57 -2.41
N ILE A 185 -9.74 -16.47 -3.04
CA ILE A 185 -10.09 -16.15 -4.41
C ILE A 185 -9.27 -17.01 -5.37
N GLU A 186 -9.93 -17.70 -6.27
CA GLU A 186 -9.30 -18.52 -7.30
C GLU A 186 -10.23 -18.71 -8.51
N ARG A 187 -9.70 -19.28 -9.59
CA ARG A 187 -10.53 -19.68 -10.72
C ARG A 187 -11.18 -21.03 -10.44
N ILE A 188 -12.50 -21.04 -10.49
CA ILE A 188 -13.32 -22.26 -10.39
C ILE A 188 -14.12 -22.35 -11.68
N ASP A 189 -13.92 -23.42 -12.45
CA ASP A 189 -14.55 -23.61 -13.77
C ASP A 189 -14.31 -22.42 -14.71
N GLY A 190 -13.08 -21.89 -14.69
CA GLY A 190 -12.66 -20.77 -15.52
C GLY A 190 -13.12 -19.40 -15.06
N LYS A 191 -13.83 -19.30 -13.94
CA LYS A 191 -14.38 -18.05 -13.40
C LYS A 191 -13.75 -17.69 -12.07
N VAL A 192 -13.43 -16.40 -11.89
CA VAL A 192 -12.92 -15.89 -10.62
C VAL A 192 -14.02 -15.96 -9.57
N SER A 193 -13.76 -16.66 -8.48
CA SER A 193 -14.77 -16.97 -7.47
C SER A 193 -14.20 -16.97 -6.06
N PHE A 194 -15.05 -16.70 -5.08
CA PHE A 194 -14.77 -16.80 -3.65
C PHE A 194 -16.06 -17.13 -2.89
N LYS A 195 -15.94 -17.49 -1.62
CA LYS A 195 -17.10 -17.69 -0.75
C LYS A 195 -17.36 -16.44 0.07
N ASP A 196 -18.64 -16.03 0.13
CA ASP A 196 -19.08 -14.89 0.93
C ASP A 196 -19.26 -15.27 2.41
N GLU A 197 -19.78 -14.35 3.21
CA GLU A 197 -20.01 -14.51 4.66
C GLU A 197 -21.00 -15.64 5.00
N ASN A 198 -21.82 -16.02 4.03
CA ASN A 198 -22.83 -17.09 4.16
C ASN A 198 -22.36 -18.40 3.52
N ASP A 199 -21.05 -18.54 3.24
CA ASP A 199 -20.44 -19.71 2.60
C ASP A 199 -21.02 -20.00 1.19
N ARG A 200 -21.55 -18.97 0.52
CA ARG A 200 -22.06 -19.06 -0.86
C ARG A 200 -20.97 -18.72 -1.85
N LEU A 201 -20.88 -19.50 -2.91
CA LEU A 201 -19.96 -19.23 -4.00
C LEU A 201 -20.41 -18.01 -4.78
N VAL A 202 -19.55 -16.99 -4.84
CA VAL A 202 -19.77 -15.76 -5.61
C VAL A 202 -18.75 -15.72 -6.73
N THR A 203 -19.23 -15.50 -7.96
CA THR A 203 -18.41 -15.33 -9.15
C THR A 203 -18.37 -13.86 -9.52
N ILE A 204 -17.16 -13.34 -9.81
CA ILE A 204 -16.97 -11.95 -10.23
C ILE A 204 -16.27 -11.90 -11.59
N PRO A 205 -16.53 -10.84 -12.39
CA PRO A 205 -15.81 -10.64 -13.66
C PRO A 205 -14.30 -10.48 -13.45
N ASP A 206 -13.51 -10.89 -14.43
CA ASP A 206 -12.05 -10.76 -14.43
C ASP A 206 -11.58 -9.31 -14.30
N ASN A 207 -12.38 -8.33 -14.72
CA ASN A 207 -12.08 -6.91 -14.63
C ASN A 207 -12.59 -6.23 -13.36
N THR A 208 -13.10 -6.99 -12.40
CA THR A 208 -13.50 -6.44 -11.10
C THR A 208 -12.29 -5.78 -10.43
N PRO A 209 -12.40 -4.49 -10.00
CA PRO A 209 -11.28 -3.82 -9.38
C PRO A 209 -10.98 -4.36 -7.99
N VAL A 210 -9.71 -4.60 -7.73
CA VAL A 210 -9.20 -5.00 -6.41
C VAL A 210 -8.08 -4.06 -5.98
N SER A 211 -7.97 -3.84 -4.68
CA SER A 211 -6.89 -3.08 -4.08
C SER A 211 -5.66 -3.97 -3.89
N MET A 212 -4.54 -3.49 -4.41
CA MET A 212 -3.23 -4.08 -4.17
C MET A 212 -2.37 -3.15 -3.32
N ASN A 213 -3.02 -2.32 -2.50
CA ASN A 213 -2.39 -1.35 -1.62
C ASN A 213 -1.58 -0.27 -2.38
N MET A 214 -2.13 0.20 -3.48
CA MET A 214 -1.59 1.30 -4.28
C MET A 214 -2.57 2.48 -4.21
N TRP A 215 -2.24 3.45 -3.37
CA TRP A 215 -3.11 4.57 -2.99
C TRP A 215 -2.52 5.90 -3.39
N GLY A 216 -3.38 6.89 -3.63
CA GLY A 216 -3.00 8.27 -3.86
C GLY A 216 -3.72 9.23 -2.92
N PHE A 217 -2.96 10.00 -2.18
CA PHE A 217 -3.47 10.92 -1.16
C PHE A 217 -2.89 12.33 -1.32
N THR A 218 -3.59 13.30 -0.72
CA THR A 218 -3.03 14.62 -0.43
C THR A 218 -2.66 14.69 1.06
N PRO A 219 -1.80 15.66 1.49
CA PRO A 219 -1.29 15.69 2.86
C PRO A 219 -2.33 15.81 3.98
N ASP A 220 -3.53 16.29 3.67
CA ASP A 220 -4.66 16.33 4.63
C ASP A 220 -5.03 14.93 5.17
N TYR A 221 -4.69 13.87 4.42
CA TYR A 221 -4.89 12.49 4.87
C TYR A 221 -4.16 12.18 6.19
N PHE A 222 -3.00 12.79 6.42
CA PHE A 222 -2.24 12.57 7.66
C PHE A 222 -2.99 13.04 8.91
N ALA A 223 -3.65 14.20 8.85
CA ALA A 223 -4.41 14.74 9.98
C ALA A 223 -5.60 13.84 10.33
N TYR A 224 -6.36 13.39 9.36
CA TYR A 224 -7.44 12.43 9.57
C TYR A 224 -6.93 11.12 10.14
N SER A 225 -5.83 10.60 9.59
CA SER A 225 -5.24 9.33 10.02
C SER A 225 -4.75 9.39 11.46
N GLU A 226 -4.18 10.51 11.90
CA GLU A 226 -3.72 10.69 13.28
C GLU A 226 -4.89 10.73 14.27
N GLU A 227 -5.96 11.45 13.95
CA GLU A 227 -7.15 11.51 14.79
C GLU A 227 -7.83 10.15 14.93
N TYR A 228 -8.01 9.43 13.84
CA TYR A 228 -8.62 8.11 13.88
C TYR A 228 -7.69 7.05 14.50
N PHE A 229 -6.39 7.24 14.42
CA PHE A 229 -5.44 6.38 15.14
C PHE A 229 -5.63 6.46 16.65
N LYS A 230 -5.89 7.64 17.19
CA LYS A 230 -6.23 7.80 18.60
C LYS A 230 -7.48 7.02 18.98
N GLU A 231 -8.53 7.09 18.17
CA GLU A 231 -9.74 6.30 18.36
C GLU A 231 -9.48 4.78 18.28
N PHE A 232 -8.69 4.37 17.29
CA PHE A 232 -8.27 2.98 17.13
C PHE A 232 -7.52 2.48 18.37
N LEU A 233 -6.58 3.25 18.87
CA LEU A 233 -5.80 2.90 20.06
C LEU A 233 -6.71 2.75 21.29
N LYS A 234 -7.61 3.70 21.53
CA LYS A 234 -8.58 3.61 22.64
C LYS A 234 -9.41 2.33 22.60
N ALA A 235 -9.81 1.91 21.42
CA ALA A 235 -10.67 0.74 21.23
C ALA A 235 -9.89 -0.60 21.27
N ASN A 236 -8.57 -0.60 21.03
CA ASN A 236 -7.80 -1.81 20.76
C ASN A 236 -6.54 -1.98 21.63
N MET A 237 -6.37 -1.20 22.71
CA MET A 237 -5.15 -1.30 23.55
C MET A 237 -4.96 -2.70 24.18
N GLU A 238 -6.05 -3.40 24.46
CA GLU A 238 -6.01 -4.76 25.01
C GLU A 238 -5.83 -5.83 23.94
N ASN A 239 -6.03 -5.51 22.67
CA ASN A 239 -5.84 -6.43 21.56
C ASN A 239 -4.45 -6.29 20.97
N LEU A 240 -3.50 -7.10 21.45
CA LEU A 240 -2.10 -7.05 21.04
C LEU A 240 -1.85 -7.41 19.56
N LYS A 241 -2.87 -7.84 18.82
CA LYS A 241 -2.78 -8.22 17.41
C LYS A 241 -3.55 -7.29 16.48
N ALA A 242 -4.30 -6.32 17.00
CA ALA A 242 -5.05 -5.38 16.18
C ALA A 242 -4.10 -4.53 15.33
N GLU A 243 -4.46 -4.30 14.07
CA GLU A 243 -3.67 -3.52 13.14
C GLU A 243 -4.51 -2.41 12.50
N TYR A 244 -3.91 -1.22 12.41
CA TYR A 244 -4.48 -0.05 11.77
C TYR A 244 -4.10 -0.05 10.29
N PHE A 245 -4.96 -0.66 9.46
CA PHE A 245 -4.74 -0.79 8.02
C PHE A 245 -5.25 0.40 7.23
N ILE A 246 -4.63 0.67 6.08
CA ILE A 246 -5.07 1.72 5.15
C ILE A 246 -6.53 1.50 4.70
N PRO A 247 -6.97 0.30 4.27
CA PRO A 247 -8.37 0.11 3.88
C PRO A 247 -9.37 0.41 4.98
N LEU A 248 -9.04 0.14 6.24
CA LEU A 248 -9.89 0.49 7.38
C LEU A 248 -10.11 2.00 7.47
N MET A 249 -9.03 2.77 7.34
CA MET A 249 -9.09 4.24 7.39
C MET A 249 -9.84 4.80 6.19
N VAL A 250 -9.58 4.29 5.00
CA VAL A 250 -10.24 4.74 3.75
C VAL A 250 -11.74 4.47 3.81
N ASN A 251 -12.15 3.27 4.21
CA ASN A 251 -13.58 2.94 4.38
C ASN A 251 -14.25 3.88 5.38
N LYS A 252 -13.59 4.19 6.49
CA LYS A 252 -14.11 5.11 7.50
C LYS A 252 -14.36 6.50 6.92
N LEU A 253 -13.40 7.05 6.19
CA LEU A 253 -13.52 8.36 5.55
C LEU A 253 -14.65 8.41 4.51
N ILE A 254 -14.81 7.35 3.73
CA ILE A 254 -15.87 7.24 2.72
C ILE A 254 -17.24 7.13 3.40
N HIS A 255 -17.40 6.22 4.36
CA HIS A 255 -18.68 5.96 5.02
C HIS A 255 -19.15 7.13 5.88
N GLU A 256 -18.25 7.94 6.41
CA GLU A 256 -18.58 9.15 7.15
C GLU A 256 -18.77 10.38 6.22
N GLY A 257 -18.62 10.22 4.92
CA GLY A 257 -18.80 11.30 3.94
C GLY A 257 -17.71 12.37 3.98
N VAL A 258 -16.54 12.05 4.53
CA VAL A 258 -15.42 13.00 4.67
C VAL A 258 -14.62 13.11 3.39
N ALA A 259 -14.39 11.99 2.70
CA ALA A 259 -13.54 11.96 1.50
C ALA A 259 -14.15 11.13 0.39
N LYS A 260 -13.72 11.43 -0.84
CA LYS A 260 -13.96 10.64 -2.05
C LYS A 260 -12.67 9.99 -2.50
N VAL A 261 -12.75 8.77 -3.02
CA VAL A 261 -11.62 8.02 -3.54
C VAL A 261 -11.95 7.53 -4.94
N LYS A 262 -11.31 8.10 -5.95
CA LYS A 262 -11.47 7.67 -7.34
C LYS A 262 -10.73 6.37 -7.57
N VAL A 263 -11.38 5.38 -8.16
CA VAL A 263 -10.75 4.13 -8.57
C VAL A 263 -10.22 4.28 -10.00
N LEU A 264 -8.91 4.22 -10.14
CA LEU A 264 -8.21 4.33 -11.42
C LEU A 264 -7.99 2.93 -11.99
N ASP A 265 -8.39 2.71 -13.25
CA ASP A 265 -8.13 1.43 -13.93
C ASP A 265 -6.69 1.35 -14.42
N THR A 266 -6.11 0.17 -14.39
CA THR A 266 -4.82 -0.13 -14.99
C THR A 266 -4.86 -1.45 -15.73
N THR A 267 -4.10 -1.54 -16.81
CA THR A 267 -3.85 -2.79 -17.55
C THR A 267 -2.69 -3.58 -16.98
N SER A 268 -1.95 -3.02 -16.04
CA SER A 268 -0.80 -3.69 -15.42
C SER A 268 -1.20 -4.98 -14.72
N LYS A 269 -0.31 -5.95 -14.79
CA LYS A 269 -0.35 -7.13 -13.92
C LYS A 269 0.31 -6.78 -12.60
N TRP A 270 -0.26 -7.30 -11.53
CA TRP A 270 0.36 -7.25 -10.22
C TRP A 270 0.82 -8.66 -9.84
N PHE A 271 1.97 -8.76 -9.20
CA PHE A 271 2.40 -9.98 -8.54
C PHE A 271 3.26 -9.68 -7.31
N GLY A 272 3.21 -10.59 -6.35
CA GLY A 272 4.04 -10.59 -5.16
C GLY A 272 4.71 -11.94 -5.02
N VAL A 273 5.62 -12.07 -4.07
CA VAL A 273 6.29 -13.34 -3.74
C VAL A 273 5.56 -14.07 -2.61
N THR A 274 4.26 -14.26 -2.78
CA THR A 274 3.42 -14.96 -1.79
C THR A 274 3.76 -16.43 -1.70
N TYR A 275 3.97 -17.07 -2.84
CA TYR A 275 4.42 -18.45 -2.96
C TYR A 275 5.82 -18.50 -3.53
N ALA A 276 6.64 -19.44 -3.05
CA ALA A 276 8.00 -19.62 -3.57
C ALA A 276 8.00 -19.95 -5.08
N ALA A 277 6.92 -20.55 -5.59
CA ALA A 277 6.74 -20.87 -7.00
C ALA A 277 6.36 -19.64 -7.88
N ASP A 278 6.00 -18.51 -7.28
CA ASP A 278 5.69 -17.28 -8.01
C ASP A 278 6.96 -16.43 -8.33
N ARG A 279 8.16 -16.93 -7.98
CA ARG A 279 9.45 -16.27 -8.20
C ARG A 279 9.98 -16.49 -9.62
#